data_026a523ee777c1e457057b0f0d98b77c
#
_entry.id   026a523ee777c1e457057b0f0d98b77c
#
_cell.length_a   1.000
_cell.length_b   1.000
_cell.length_c   1.000
_cell.angle_alpha   90.00
_cell.angle_beta   90.00
_cell.angle_gamma   90.00
#
_symmetry.space_group_name_H-M   'P 1'
#
loop_
_entity.id
_entity.type
_entity.pdbx_description
1 polymer ?
#
loop_
_entity_poly.entity_id
_entity_poly.type
_entity_poly.pdbx_seq_one_letter_code
_entity_poly.pdbx_strand_id
1 'polypeptide(L)'
;RGEEVESIAVMEQFKSGRPLLLVLPGSHNKFVSVDAEGKMTGCLTSISGELLASITNDTIIAKSVGKQFVEEETYDREWLLKGYDNAKRTGLGRTCFTARILQLFYEDAPPKIANFVLGAALQGDVTAVLHSDALKVSPDTTVVVGGKNPLRQAIVDILEHEGYFARIETYVPEEGISLSALGAYLVAEKNGIL
;
A
#
# COMPACT_ATOMS: atom_id res chain seq x y z
N ARG A 1 5.68 -14.51 4.57
CA ARG A 1 6.24 -14.86 5.89
C ARG A 1 7.33 -13.87 6.25
N GLY A 2 7.36 -13.42 7.51
CA GLY A 2 8.35 -12.46 8.01
C GLY A 2 7.75 -11.09 8.33
N GLU A 3 6.54 -10.81 7.87
CA GLU A 3 5.88 -9.51 8.08
C GLU A 3 5.61 -9.24 9.56
N GLU A 4 5.42 -10.28 10.37
CA GLU A 4 5.29 -10.16 11.84
C GLU A 4 6.56 -9.58 12.46
N VAL A 5 7.71 -10.06 11.99
CA VAL A 5 9.02 -9.61 12.44
C VAL A 5 9.31 -8.19 11.96
N GLU A 6 8.96 -7.87 10.71
CA GLU A 6 9.06 -6.52 10.14
C GLU A 6 8.16 -5.54 10.89
N SER A 7 6.94 -5.96 11.24
CA SER A 7 6.04 -5.16 12.07
C SER A 7 6.65 -4.80 13.42
N ILE A 8 7.35 -5.74 14.08
CA ILE A 8 8.04 -5.48 15.36
C ILE A 8 9.12 -4.41 15.19
N ALA A 9 9.91 -4.45 14.10
CA ALA A 9 10.91 -3.44 13.84
C ALA A 9 10.32 -2.04 13.64
N VAL A 10 9.23 -1.95 12.88
CA VAL A 10 8.51 -0.67 12.69
C VAL A 10 7.92 -0.17 14.00
N MET A 11 7.24 -1.02 14.74
CA MET A 11 6.63 -0.68 16.04
C MET A 11 7.62 -0.10 17.05
N GLU A 12 8.88 -0.58 17.04
CA GLU A 12 9.89 -0.10 17.97
C GLU A 12 10.20 1.39 17.79
N GLN A 13 10.12 1.90 16.55
CA GLN A 13 10.34 3.32 16.25
C GLN A 13 9.10 4.20 16.48
N PHE A 14 7.90 3.61 16.39
CA PHE A 14 6.63 4.36 16.46
C PHE A 14 5.87 4.15 17.78
N LYS A 15 6.58 3.94 18.87
CA LYS A 15 5.97 3.84 20.22
C LYS A 15 5.40 5.19 20.66
N SER A 16 4.13 5.43 20.34
CA SER A 16 3.48 6.71 20.60
C SER A 16 2.41 6.67 21.69
N GLY A 17 2.09 5.49 22.25
CA GLY A 17 0.94 5.32 23.14
C GLY A 17 -0.41 5.55 22.42
N ARG A 18 -0.43 5.38 21.09
CA ARG A 18 -1.62 5.52 20.24
C ARG A 18 -1.78 4.29 19.35
N PRO A 19 -3.01 3.98 18.93
CA PRO A 19 -3.22 2.93 17.95
C PRO A 19 -2.48 3.21 16.64
N LEU A 20 -1.86 2.16 16.07
CA LEU A 20 -1.15 2.21 14.80
C LEU A 20 -1.82 1.28 13.79
N LEU A 21 -1.75 1.67 12.52
CA LEU A 21 -1.97 0.80 11.37
C LEU A 21 -0.66 0.75 10.58
N LEU A 22 0.00 -0.39 10.60
CA LEU A 22 1.18 -0.61 9.78
C LEU A 22 0.74 -1.09 8.40
N VAL A 23 1.28 -0.46 7.35
CA VAL A 23 1.04 -0.81 5.96
C VAL A 23 2.35 -1.23 5.33
N LEU A 24 2.45 -2.50 4.96
CA LEU A 24 3.64 -3.10 4.34
C LEU A 24 3.29 -3.52 2.91
N PRO A 25 3.54 -2.64 1.92
CA PRO A 25 3.21 -2.90 0.53
C PRO A 25 4.18 -3.90 -0.11
N GLY A 26 3.64 -4.71 -1.02
CA GLY A 26 4.38 -5.72 -1.77
C GLY A 26 3.49 -6.42 -2.79
N SER A 27 3.84 -7.63 -3.21
CA SER A 27 2.96 -8.49 -4.00
C SER A 27 1.65 -8.78 -3.26
N HIS A 28 1.78 -8.98 -1.95
CA HIS A 28 0.67 -9.09 -1.01
C HIS A 28 0.79 -7.94 0.00
N ASN A 29 -0.08 -6.96 -0.10
CA ASN A 29 -0.11 -5.86 0.85
C ASN A 29 -0.59 -6.35 2.22
N LYS A 30 0.16 -6.01 3.28
CA LYS A 30 -0.19 -6.35 4.66
C LYS A 30 -0.59 -5.11 5.44
N PHE A 31 -1.63 -5.27 6.23
CA PHE A 31 -2.15 -4.23 7.12
C PHE A 31 -2.23 -4.83 8.51
N VAL A 32 -1.48 -4.26 9.46
CA VAL A 32 -1.41 -4.77 10.83
C VAL A 32 -1.85 -3.68 11.79
N SER A 33 -2.90 -3.95 12.56
CA SER A 33 -3.35 -3.05 13.62
C SER A 33 -2.61 -3.33 14.93
N VAL A 34 -2.23 -2.25 15.60
CA VAL A 34 -1.52 -2.27 16.87
C VAL A 34 -2.28 -1.36 17.84
N ASP A 35 -2.54 -1.82 19.06
CA ASP A 35 -3.19 -1.00 20.07
C ASP A 35 -2.24 0.02 20.72
N ALA A 36 -2.77 0.86 21.61
CA ALA A 36 -1.99 1.88 22.31
C ALA A 36 -0.91 1.29 23.23
N GLU A 37 -1.07 0.06 23.65
CA GLU A 37 -0.13 -0.72 24.50
C GLU A 37 0.98 -1.38 23.68
N GLY A 38 0.93 -1.27 22.33
CA GLY A 38 1.93 -1.85 21.44
C GLY A 38 1.70 -3.35 21.15
N LYS A 39 0.47 -3.84 21.26
CA LYS A 39 0.11 -5.21 20.95
C LYS A 39 -0.54 -5.28 19.55
N MET A 40 -0.10 -6.18 18.71
CA MET A 40 -0.76 -6.50 17.45
C MET A 40 -2.14 -7.09 17.72
N THR A 41 -3.19 -6.48 17.20
CA THR A 41 -4.59 -6.83 17.47
C THR A 41 -5.33 -7.39 16.26
N GLY A 42 -4.83 -7.15 15.06
CA GLY A 42 -5.44 -7.64 13.83
C GLY A 42 -4.48 -7.57 12.65
N CYS A 43 -4.78 -8.37 11.64
CA CYS A 43 -4.05 -8.37 10.38
C CYS A 43 -5.01 -8.62 9.22
N LEU A 44 -4.76 -7.92 8.12
CA LEU A 44 -5.43 -8.13 6.83
C LEU A 44 -4.36 -8.25 5.75
N THR A 45 -4.57 -9.17 4.82
CA THR A 45 -3.70 -9.34 3.65
C THR A 45 -4.53 -9.17 2.38
N SER A 46 -3.98 -8.43 1.42
CA SER A 46 -4.54 -8.26 0.08
C SER A 46 -3.54 -8.75 -0.98
N ILE A 47 -4.05 -9.25 -2.10
CA ILE A 47 -3.26 -9.67 -3.26
C ILE A 47 -3.15 -8.56 -4.32
N SER A 48 -3.34 -7.31 -3.96
CA SER A 48 -3.43 -6.19 -4.91
C SER A 48 -2.19 -6.03 -5.78
N GLY A 49 -0.99 -6.30 -5.25
CA GLY A 49 0.24 -6.25 -6.03
C GLY A 49 0.32 -7.38 -7.07
N GLU A 50 -0.07 -8.60 -6.69
CA GLU A 50 -0.15 -9.74 -7.62
C GLU A 50 -1.25 -9.53 -8.66
N LEU A 51 -2.39 -8.99 -8.26
CA LEU A 51 -3.48 -8.63 -9.17
C LEU A 51 -3.03 -7.54 -10.15
N LEU A 52 -2.34 -6.51 -9.68
CA LEU A 52 -1.74 -5.48 -10.53
C LEU A 52 -0.77 -6.09 -11.55
N ALA A 53 0.05 -7.06 -11.12
CA ALA A 53 0.97 -7.75 -12.02
C ALA A 53 0.22 -8.51 -13.12
N SER A 54 -0.84 -9.23 -12.78
CA SER A 54 -1.68 -9.93 -13.76
C SER A 54 -2.38 -8.95 -14.71
N ILE A 55 -2.91 -7.84 -14.22
CA ILE A 55 -3.53 -6.80 -15.05
C ILE A 55 -2.50 -6.24 -16.05
N THR A 56 -1.29 -5.92 -15.57
CA THR A 56 -0.23 -5.30 -16.35
C THR A 56 0.34 -6.22 -17.43
N ASN A 57 0.41 -7.53 -17.18
CA ASN A 57 1.11 -8.45 -18.07
C ASN A 57 0.16 -9.33 -18.92
N ASP A 58 -0.98 -9.75 -18.35
CA ASP A 58 -1.73 -10.89 -18.87
C ASP A 58 -3.14 -10.51 -19.38
N THR A 59 -3.54 -9.25 -19.25
CA THR A 59 -4.85 -8.78 -19.70
C THR A 59 -4.76 -7.91 -20.97
N ILE A 60 -5.92 -7.50 -21.50
CA ILE A 60 -5.99 -6.55 -22.60
C ILE A 60 -5.32 -5.19 -22.24
N ILE A 61 -5.21 -4.89 -20.95
CA ILE A 61 -4.63 -3.64 -20.45
C ILE A 61 -3.10 -3.62 -20.62
N ALA A 62 -2.46 -4.79 -20.73
CA ALA A 62 -1.03 -4.93 -20.95
C ALA A 62 -0.49 -4.04 -22.09
N LYS A 63 -1.24 -3.94 -23.19
CA LYS A 63 -0.90 -3.05 -24.32
C LYS A 63 -1.00 -1.58 -23.96
N SER A 64 -1.97 -1.21 -23.12
CA SER A 64 -2.22 0.19 -22.74
C SER A 64 -1.18 0.75 -21.79
N VAL A 65 -0.60 -0.11 -20.95
CA VAL A 65 0.48 0.24 -19.99
C VAL A 65 1.87 -0.14 -20.52
N GLY A 66 1.98 -0.66 -21.75
CA GLY A 66 3.26 -1.09 -22.33
C GLY A 66 3.92 -2.25 -21.60
N LYS A 67 3.16 -3.07 -20.85
CA LYS A 67 3.66 -4.10 -19.92
C LYS A 67 4.66 -3.56 -18.89
N GLN A 68 4.50 -2.32 -18.49
CA GLN A 68 5.38 -1.66 -17.54
C GLN A 68 4.63 -1.31 -16.27
N PHE A 69 5.31 -1.52 -15.13
CA PHE A 69 4.88 -1.00 -13.85
C PHE A 69 5.25 0.47 -13.74
N VAL A 70 4.63 1.15 -12.79
CA VAL A 70 5.05 2.49 -12.39
C VAL A 70 6.42 2.39 -11.71
N GLU A 71 7.37 3.17 -12.19
CA GLU A 71 8.67 3.38 -11.59
C GLU A 71 8.71 4.74 -10.89
N GLU A 72 9.71 4.99 -10.05
CA GLU A 72 9.79 6.22 -9.28
C GLU A 72 9.84 7.47 -10.18
N GLU A 73 10.56 7.37 -11.30
CA GLU A 73 10.71 8.45 -12.30
C GLU A 73 9.44 8.68 -13.15
N THR A 74 8.57 7.69 -13.21
CA THR A 74 7.32 7.75 -13.99
C THR A 74 6.08 7.91 -13.11
N TYR A 75 6.29 8.07 -11.80
CA TYR A 75 5.19 8.26 -10.86
C TYR A 75 4.43 9.56 -11.14
N ASP A 76 3.11 9.47 -11.24
CA ASP A 76 2.20 10.59 -11.51
C ASP A 76 1.01 10.52 -10.55
N ARG A 77 1.06 11.36 -9.51
CA ARG A 77 0.03 11.45 -8.47
C ARG A 77 -1.36 11.77 -9.04
N GLU A 78 -1.43 12.65 -10.04
CA GLU A 78 -2.71 13.05 -10.62
C GLU A 78 -3.41 11.85 -11.29
N TRP A 79 -2.66 11.09 -12.10
CA TRP A 79 -3.19 9.91 -12.77
C TRP A 79 -3.48 8.76 -11.80
N LEU A 80 -2.69 8.61 -10.76
CA LEU A 80 -2.96 7.67 -9.67
C LEU A 80 -4.33 7.94 -9.04
N LEU A 81 -4.56 9.19 -8.61
CA LEU A 81 -5.80 9.58 -7.94
C LEU A 81 -7.03 9.53 -8.86
N LYS A 82 -6.88 9.86 -10.15
CA LYS A 82 -7.94 9.62 -11.15
C LYS A 82 -8.34 8.16 -11.24
N GLY A 83 -7.38 7.24 -11.22
CA GLY A 83 -7.62 5.80 -11.22
C GLY A 83 -8.32 5.33 -9.95
N TYR A 84 -7.84 5.79 -8.81
CA TYR A 84 -8.42 5.52 -7.50
C TYR A 84 -9.89 5.97 -7.43
N ASP A 85 -10.18 7.23 -7.76
CA ASP A 85 -11.54 7.79 -7.74
C ASP A 85 -12.47 7.10 -8.73
N ASN A 86 -11.96 6.72 -9.90
CA ASN A 86 -12.75 5.97 -10.86
C ASN A 86 -13.12 4.58 -10.32
N ALA A 87 -12.16 3.87 -9.71
CA ALA A 87 -12.40 2.57 -9.11
C ALA A 87 -13.36 2.64 -7.92
N LYS A 88 -13.28 3.69 -7.11
CA LYS A 88 -14.21 3.94 -6.00
C LYS A 88 -15.66 4.06 -6.46
N ARG A 89 -15.88 4.63 -7.64
CA ARG A 89 -17.22 4.80 -8.23
C ARG A 89 -17.72 3.60 -9.01
N THR A 90 -16.85 2.92 -9.75
CA THR A 90 -17.25 1.96 -10.79
C THR A 90 -16.71 0.55 -10.60
N GLY A 91 -15.81 0.37 -9.63
CA GLY A 91 -15.09 -0.88 -9.36
C GLY A 91 -13.90 -1.10 -10.29
N LEU A 92 -13.00 -2.00 -9.87
CA LEU A 92 -11.73 -2.28 -10.53
C LEU A 92 -11.88 -2.70 -12.00
N GLY A 93 -12.74 -3.68 -12.27
CA GLY A 93 -12.90 -4.24 -13.62
C GLY A 93 -13.33 -3.18 -14.64
N ARG A 94 -14.30 -2.33 -14.29
CA ARG A 94 -14.74 -1.23 -15.15
C ARG A 94 -13.65 -0.17 -15.31
N THR A 95 -12.93 0.13 -14.25
CA THR A 95 -11.83 1.11 -14.27
C THR A 95 -10.68 0.64 -15.16
N CYS A 96 -10.30 -0.63 -15.10
CA CYS A 96 -9.31 -1.21 -16.01
C CYS A 96 -9.75 -1.05 -17.48
N PHE A 97 -11.02 -1.28 -17.81
CA PHE A 97 -11.49 -1.06 -19.16
C PHE A 97 -11.52 0.43 -19.53
N THR A 98 -11.77 1.32 -18.56
CA THR A 98 -11.63 2.78 -18.76
C THR A 98 -10.18 3.15 -19.11
N ALA A 99 -9.18 2.54 -18.48
CA ALA A 99 -7.76 2.73 -18.83
C ALA A 99 -7.50 2.43 -20.33
N ARG A 100 -8.13 1.37 -20.85
CA ARG A 100 -8.07 1.05 -22.28
C ARG A 100 -8.68 2.14 -23.16
N ILE A 101 -9.82 2.70 -22.76
CA ILE A 101 -10.50 3.78 -23.49
C ILE A 101 -9.65 5.05 -23.44
N LEU A 102 -9.10 5.39 -22.28
CA LEU A 102 -8.22 6.55 -22.13
C LEU A 102 -7.01 6.45 -23.07
N GLN A 103 -6.34 5.31 -23.09
CA GLN A 103 -5.19 5.08 -23.97
C GLN A 103 -5.55 5.20 -25.46
N LEU A 104 -6.72 4.78 -25.87
CA LEU A 104 -7.11 4.80 -27.28
C LEU A 104 -7.55 6.18 -27.78
N PHE A 105 -8.12 7.03 -26.93
CA PHE A 105 -8.84 8.21 -27.35
C PHE A 105 -8.38 9.52 -26.72
N TYR A 106 -7.62 9.47 -25.61
CA TYR A 106 -7.33 10.68 -24.84
C TYR A 106 -5.86 10.84 -24.44
N GLU A 107 -5.17 9.77 -24.11
CA GLU A 107 -3.81 9.81 -23.60
C GLU A 107 -3.05 8.54 -23.99
N ASP A 108 -2.08 8.66 -24.85
CA ASP A 108 -1.30 7.53 -25.37
C ASP A 108 0.00 7.26 -24.59
N ALA A 109 0.27 8.01 -23.52
CA ALA A 109 1.45 7.80 -22.68
C ALA A 109 1.25 6.61 -21.72
N PRO A 110 1.88 5.45 -21.97
CA PRO A 110 1.74 4.26 -21.13
C PRO A 110 2.02 4.49 -19.64
N PRO A 111 3.01 5.32 -19.23
CA PRO A 111 3.25 5.58 -17.80
C PRO A 111 2.07 6.22 -17.09
N LYS A 112 1.36 7.16 -17.72
CA LYS A 112 0.17 7.78 -17.14
C LYS A 112 -0.95 6.75 -16.94
N ILE A 113 -1.16 5.89 -17.94
CA ILE A 113 -2.14 4.81 -17.85
C ILE A 113 -1.75 3.80 -16.79
N ALA A 114 -0.46 3.51 -16.61
CA ALA A 114 0.01 2.63 -15.55
C ALA A 114 -0.28 3.20 -14.14
N ASN A 115 -0.09 4.52 -13.93
CA ASN A 115 -0.48 5.19 -12.68
C ASN A 115 -1.99 5.11 -12.43
N PHE A 116 -2.81 5.30 -13.46
CA PHE A 116 -4.26 5.15 -13.37
C PHE A 116 -4.65 3.72 -12.94
N VAL A 117 -4.02 2.71 -13.52
CA VAL A 117 -4.27 1.29 -13.16
C VAL A 117 -3.77 0.99 -11.76
N LEU A 118 -2.62 1.54 -11.35
CA LEU A 118 -2.10 1.41 -9.98
C LEU A 118 -3.10 1.96 -8.95
N GLY A 119 -3.61 3.17 -9.16
CA GLY A 119 -4.60 3.76 -8.28
C GLY A 119 -5.88 2.91 -8.19
N ALA A 120 -6.32 2.36 -9.32
CA ALA A 120 -7.48 1.48 -9.38
C ALA A 120 -7.26 0.18 -8.58
N ALA A 121 -6.07 -0.43 -8.67
CA ALA A 121 -5.74 -1.65 -7.96
C ALA A 121 -5.68 -1.45 -6.44
N LEU A 122 -5.11 -0.32 -5.99
CA LEU A 122 -4.96 0.00 -4.57
C LEU A 122 -6.28 0.45 -3.89
N GLN A 123 -7.29 0.83 -4.67
CA GLN A 123 -8.57 1.29 -4.13
C GLN A 123 -9.26 0.24 -3.26
N GLY A 124 -9.21 -1.03 -3.68
CA GLY A 124 -9.78 -2.13 -2.91
C GLY A 124 -9.16 -2.31 -1.53
N ASP A 125 -7.87 -2.04 -1.41
CA ASP A 125 -7.13 -2.13 -0.15
C ASP A 125 -7.62 -1.08 0.86
N VAL A 126 -7.78 0.16 0.41
CA VAL A 126 -8.28 1.23 1.27
C VAL A 126 -9.70 0.93 1.74
N THR A 127 -10.57 0.46 0.84
CA THR A 127 -11.93 0.02 1.21
C THR A 127 -11.88 -1.11 2.24
N ALA A 128 -11.03 -2.11 2.03
CA ALA A 128 -10.90 -3.22 2.96
C ALA A 128 -10.39 -2.77 4.33
N VAL A 129 -9.42 -1.86 4.39
CA VAL A 129 -8.90 -1.29 5.64
C VAL A 129 -9.97 -0.54 6.41
N LEU A 130 -10.71 0.35 5.74
CA LEU A 130 -11.71 1.21 6.39
C LEU A 130 -12.94 0.44 6.90
N HIS A 131 -13.24 -0.73 6.31
CA HIS A 131 -14.41 -1.53 6.66
C HIS A 131 -14.07 -2.85 7.35
N SER A 132 -12.80 -3.04 7.76
CA SER A 132 -12.35 -4.28 8.39
C SER A 132 -12.71 -4.36 9.87
N ASP A 133 -13.52 -5.32 10.25
CA ASP A 133 -13.78 -5.65 11.66
C ASP A 133 -12.52 -6.16 12.40
N ALA A 134 -11.55 -6.69 11.66
CA ALA A 134 -10.29 -7.19 12.22
C ALA A 134 -9.31 -6.06 12.57
N LEU A 135 -9.25 -5.00 11.77
CA LEU A 135 -8.32 -3.90 11.98
C LEU A 135 -8.84 -2.83 12.94
N LYS A 136 -10.16 -2.58 12.94
CA LYS A 136 -10.85 -1.63 13.83
C LYS A 136 -10.21 -0.22 13.84
N VAL A 137 -9.85 0.28 12.66
CA VAL A 137 -9.23 1.60 12.52
C VAL A 137 -10.19 2.74 12.83
N SER A 138 -9.64 3.86 13.30
CA SER A 138 -10.36 5.10 13.55
C SER A 138 -9.60 6.30 12.96
N PRO A 139 -10.20 7.49 12.84
CA PRO A 139 -9.50 8.69 12.41
C PRO A 139 -8.26 9.04 13.24
N ASP A 140 -8.23 8.64 14.51
CA ASP A 140 -7.09 8.88 15.44
C ASP A 140 -5.98 7.83 15.29
N THR A 141 -6.20 6.75 14.52
CA THR A 141 -5.17 5.75 14.24
C THR A 141 -4.06 6.39 13.41
N THR A 142 -2.82 6.28 13.88
CA THR A 142 -1.65 6.70 13.11
C THR A 142 -1.32 5.62 12.08
N VAL A 143 -1.29 5.97 10.80
CA VAL A 143 -0.88 5.04 9.73
C VAL A 143 0.61 5.19 9.50
N VAL A 144 1.33 4.06 9.48
CA VAL A 144 2.76 4.02 9.15
C VAL A 144 2.96 3.17 7.91
N VAL A 145 3.38 3.79 6.82
CA VAL A 145 3.56 3.12 5.52
C VAL A 145 5.04 2.81 5.31
N GLY A 146 5.36 1.52 5.24
CA GLY A 146 6.69 1.01 4.92
C GLY A 146 6.87 0.73 3.43
N GLY A 147 7.89 -0.09 3.12
CA GLY A 147 8.17 -0.52 1.75
C GLY A 147 8.95 0.50 0.92
N LYS A 148 8.97 0.27 -0.40
CA LYS A 148 9.73 1.08 -1.36
C LYS A 148 8.80 1.92 -2.24
N ASN A 149 9.33 3.03 -2.76
CA ASN A 149 8.68 3.75 -3.85
C ASN A 149 8.65 2.88 -5.13
N PRO A 150 7.68 3.09 -5.99
CA PRO A 150 6.61 4.08 -5.89
C PRO A 150 5.40 3.62 -5.05
N LEU A 151 5.32 2.34 -4.64
CA LEU A 151 4.14 1.82 -3.92
C LEU A 151 3.91 2.52 -2.58
N ARG A 152 4.97 2.78 -1.81
CA ARG A 152 4.86 3.54 -0.56
C ARG A 152 4.25 4.91 -0.80
N GLN A 153 4.79 5.67 -1.76
CA GLN A 153 4.29 7.00 -2.10
C GLN A 153 2.84 6.94 -2.59
N ALA A 154 2.50 5.98 -3.44
CA ALA A 154 1.15 5.81 -3.96
C ALA A 154 0.12 5.57 -2.85
N ILE A 155 0.46 4.74 -1.86
CA ILE A 155 -0.42 4.47 -0.72
C ILE A 155 -0.57 5.72 0.16
N VAL A 156 0.51 6.44 0.43
CA VAL A 156 0.46 7.70 1.19
C VAL A 156 -0.47 8.70 0.49
N ASP A 157 -0.24 8.95 -0.79
CA ASP A 157 -1.04 9.91 -1.57
C ASP A 157 -2.52 9.56 -1.62
N ILE A 158 -2.84 8.26 -1.73
CA ILE A 158 -4.24 7.78 -1.70
C ILE A 158 -4.86 7.97 -0.31
N LEU A 159 -4.14 7.64 0.76
CA LEU A 159 -4.64 7.78 2.13
C LEU A 159 -4.84 9.26 2.51
N GLU A 160 -3.94 10.15 2.08
CA GLU A 160 -4.10 11.60 2.23
C GLU A 160 -5.30 12.12 1.44
N HIS A 161 -5.48 11.65 0.20
CA HIS A 161 -6.61 12.01 -0.65
C HIS A 161 -7.95 11.54 -0.06
N GLU A 162 -7.98 10.35 0.54
CA GLU A 162 -9.16 9.82 1.24
C GLU A 162 -9.51 10.66 2.47
N GLY A 163 -8.52 11.22 3.16
CA GLY A 163 -8.69 12.16 4.26
C GLY A 163 -9.31 11.56 5.52
N TYR A 164 -9.29 10.24 5.67
CA TYR A 164 -9.87 9.57 6.84
C TYR A 164 -8.96 9.63 8.07
N PHE A 165 -7.65 9.43 7.89
CA PHE A 165 -6.69 9.38 8.98
C PHE A 165 -6.07 10.74 9.25
N ALA A 166 -6.00 11.14 10.52
CA ALA A 166 -5.39 12.40 10.91
C ALA A 166 -3.86 12.41 10.80
N ARG A 167 -3.22 11.23 10.78
CA ARG A 167 -1.76 11.07 10.73
C ARG A 167 -1.37 9.95 9.83
N ILE A 168 -0.51 10.27 8.87
CA ILE A 168 0.11 9.32 7.95
C ILE A 168 1.60 9.60 7.99
N GLU A 169 2.37 8.59 8.34
CA GLU A 169 3.83 8.63 8.46
C GLU A 169 4.44 7.56 7.57
N THR A 170 5.70 7.75 7.21
CA THR A 170 6.44 6.76 6.42
C THR A 170 7.57 6.16 7.23
N TYR A 171 7.80 4.87 7.04
CA TYR A 171 8.96 4.17 7.56
C TYR A 171 9.94 3.85 6.43
N VAL A 172 11.17 4.32 6.58
CA VAL A 172 12.28 3.99 5.68
C VAL A 172 13.37 3.36 6.56
N PRO A 173 13.71 2.08 6.36
CA PRO A 173 14.82 1.47 7.09
C PRO A 173 16.13 2.18 6.77
N GLU A 174 17.06 2.20 7.71
CA GLU A 174 18.42 2.68 7.47
C GLU A 174 19.08 1.87 6.35
N GLU A 175 19.92 2.56 5.57
CA GLU A 175 20.59 1.94 4.43
C GLU A 175 21.43 0.73 4.88
N GLY A 176 21.25 -0.40 4.18
CA GLY A 176 21.94 -1.65 4.49
C GLY A 176 21.32 -2.50 5.61
N ILE A 177 20.28 -2.01 6.30
CA ILE A 177 19.59 -2.78 7.33
C ILE A 177 18.35 -3.45 6.74
N SER A 178 18.31 -4.79 6.78
CA SER A 178 17.11 -5.55 6.48
C SER A 178 16.09 -5.41 7.62
N LEU A 179 14.88 -4.99 7.29
CA LEU A 179 13.79 -4.85 8.26
C LEU A 179 13.49 -6.18 8.98
N SER A 180 13.50 -7.29 8.23
CA SER A 180 13.31 -8.63 8.79
C SER A 180 14.46 -9.02 9.74
N ALA A 181 15.71 -8.66 9.42
CA ALA A 181 16.84 -8.94 10.29
C ALA A 181 16.78 -8.11 11.58
N LEU A 182 16.44 -6.82 11.47
CA LEU A 182 16.26 -5.95 12.63
C LEU A 182 15.15 -6.47 13.57
N GLY A 183 14.01 -6.83 13.01
CA GLY A 183 12.91 -7.35 13.80
C GLY A 183 13.25 -8.70 14.47
N ALA A 184 13.96 -9.59 13.76
CA ALA A 184 14.44 -10.85 14.34
C ALA A 184 15.41 -10.61 15.50
N TYR A 185 16.34 -9.66 15.35
CA TYR A 185 17.25 -9.24 16.42
C TYR A 185 16.48 -8.75 17.65
N LEU A 186 15.51 -7.84 17.46
CA LEU A 186 14.70 -7.28 18.55
C LEU A 186 13.90 -8.37 19.29
N VAL A 187 13.37 -9.35 18.56
CA VAL A 187 12.68 -10.50 19.15
C VAL A 187 13.64 -11.34 20.01
N ALA A 188 14.84 -11.64 19.48
CA ALA A 188 15.84 -12.44 20.18
C ALA A 188 16.32 -11.72 21.45
N GLU A 189 16.62 -10.42 21.36
CA GLU A 189 17.03 -9.58 22.50
C GLU A 189 15.97 -9.56 23.60
N LYS A 190 14.69 -9.30 23.26
CA LYS A 190 13.60 -9.26 24.24
C LYS A 190 13.31 -10.60 24.93
N ASN A 191 13.68 -11.70 24.28
CA ASN A 191 13.52 -13.04 24.86
C ASN A 191 14.80 -13.58 25.54
N GLY A 192 15.86 -12.76 25.67
CA GLY A 192 17.10 -13.15 26.32
C GLY A 192 17.87 -14.29 25.60
N ILE A 193 17.73 -14.34 24.26
CA ILE A 193 18.43 -15.32 23.40
C ILE A 193 19.81 -14.77 22.98
N LEU A 194 19.98 -13.46 23.04
CA LEU A 194 21.21 -12.72 22.78
C LEU A 194 21.78 -12.11 24.05
#